data_86272f464c114ca97cb3676b5ec83d10
#
_entry.id   86272f464c114ca97cb3676b5ec83d10
#
_cell.length_a   1.000
_cell.length_b   1.000
_cell.length_c   1.000
_cell.angle_alpha   90.00
_cell.angle_beta   90.00
_cell.angle_gamma   90.00
#
_symmetry.space_group_name_H-M   'P 1'
#
loop_
_entity.id
_entity.type
_entity.pdbx_description
1 polymer ?
#
loop_
_entity_poly.entity_id
_entity_poly.type
_entity_poly.pdbx_seq_one_letter_code
_entity_poly.pdbx_strand_id
1 'polypeptide(L)'
;MAEIRLIRCASCGTTNRVPMDEVERGLTPVCGRCKARMRIDVRPAVVTDATYEAEVVHSTIPVLLDLWAPWCGPCRMLAPVLEDLAREWAGRVRVAKLNVDENPVTASRFGVRSIPTLLLLKGGREMDRIAGVVPRREIERRLERLAE
;
A
#
# COMPACT_ATOMS: atom_id res chain seq x y z
N MET A 1 15.15 4.44 -6.86
CA MET A 1 15.07 3.26 -7.73
C MET A 1 13.75 2.56 -7.50
N ALA A 2 13.19 2.00 -8.58
CA ALA A 2 11.93 1.28 -8.48
C ALA A 2 12.12 -0.08 -7.81
N GLU A 3 11.10 -0.52 -7.11
CA GLU A 3 11.06 -1.85 -6.53
C GLU A 3 10.96 -2.91 -7.62
N ILE A 4 11.72 -3.98 -7.46
CA ILE A 4 11.54 -5.20 -8.25
C ILE A 4 10.71 -6.15 -7.39
N ARG A 5 9.56 -6.56 -7.90
CA ARG A 5 8.69 -7.51 -7.20
C ARG A 5 8.75 -8.87 -7.88
N LEU A 6 8.86 -9.93 -7.10
CA LEU A 6 8.79 -11.30 -7.60
C LEU A 6 7.32 -11.69 -7.73
N ILE A 7 6.87 -11.94 -8.95
CA ILE A 7 5.47 -12.25 -9.23
C ILE A 7 5.36 -13.58 -9.97
N ARG A 8 4.54 -14.45 -9.43
CA ARG A 8 4.30 -15.76 -10.01
C ARG A 8 3.28 -15.65 -11.15
N CYS A 9 3.60 -16.21 -12.30
CA CYS A 9 2.69 -16.25 -13.43
C CYS A 9 1.50 -17.18 -13.14
N ALA A 10 0.29 -16.67 -13.30
CA ALA A 10 -0.92 -17.46 -13.07
C ALA A 10 -1.10 -18.56 -14.10
N SER A 11 -0.51 -18.42 -15.31
CA SER A 11 -0.65 -19.39 -16.38
C SER A 11 0.35 -20.53 -16.27
N CYS A 12 1.64 -20.25 -16.01
CA CYS A 12 2.67 -21.31 -16.03
C CYS A 12 3.40 -21.50 -14.70
N GLY A 13 3.14 -20.65 -13.71
CA GLY A 13 3.75 -20.77 -12.37
C GLY A 13 5.17 -20.25 -12.26
N THR A 14 5.78 -19.78 -13.35
CA THR A 14 7.12 -19.21 -13.32
C THR A 14 7.14 -17.92 -12.53
N THR A 15 8.16 -17.75 -11.68
CA THR A 15 8.36 -16.49 -10.96
C THR A 15 9.10 -15.50 -11.83
N ASN A 16 8.54 -14.30 -11.97
CA ASN A 16 9.10 -13.22 -12.77
C ASN A 16 9.56 -12.08 -11.89
N ARG A 17 10.63 -11.42 -12.32
CA ARG A 17 11.10 -10.18 -11.68
C ARG A 17 10.45 -9.02 -12.41
N VAL A 18 9.55 -8.31 -11.73
CA VAL A 18 8.77 -7.24 -12.35
C VAL A 18 9.18 -5.88 -11.75
N PRO A 19 9.72 -4.97 -12.60
CA PRO A 19 9.97 -3.60 -12.19
C PRO A 19 8.64 -2.88 -11.98
N MET A 20 8.37 -2.43 -10.76
CA MET A 20 7.08 -1.84 -10.42
C MET A 20 6.89 -0.45 -11.03
N ASP A 21 7.98 0.23 -11.43
CA ASP A 21 7.89 1.49 -12.16
C ASP A 21 7.20 1.31 -13.52
N GLU A 22 7.37 0.17 -14.15
CA GLU A 22 6.68 -0.14 -15.40
C GLU A 22 5.18 -0.28 -15.17
N VAL A 23 4.80 -0.94 -14.07
CA VAL A 23 3.39 -1.08 -13.67
C VAL A 23 2.79 0.31 -13.38
N GLU A 24 3.53 1.15 -12.70
CA GLU A 24 3.11 2.53 -12.39
C GLU A 24 2.83 3.32 -13.68
N ARG A 25 3.63 3.11 -14.73
CA ARG A 25 3.44 3.75 -16.03
C ARG A 25 2.31 3.13 -16.86
N GLY A 26 1.59 2.18 -16.30
CA GLY A 26 0.46 1.54 -16.97
C GLY A 26 0.84 0.40 -17.90
N LEU A 27 2.09 -0.05 -17.88
CA LEU A 27 2.54 -1.17 -18.70
C LEU A 27 2.10 -2.48 -18.07
N THR A 28 1.68 -3.42 -18.90
CA THR A 28 1.30 -4.75 -18.44
C THR A 28 2.48 -5.69 -18.67
N PRO A 29 3.11 -6.22 -17.61
CA PRO A 29 4.22 -7.16 -17.76
C PRO A 29 3.80 -8.43 -18.46
N VAL A 30 4.75 -9.05 -19.13
CA VAL A 30 4.57 -10.32 -19.83
C VAL A 30 5.49 -11.34 -19.19
N CYS A 31 4.97 -12.55 -18.96
CA CYS A 31 5.78 -13.63 -18.41
C CYS A 31 6.94 -13.97 -19.36
N GLY A 32 8.15 -14.01 -18.81
CA GLY A 32 9.35 -14.31 -19.59
C GLY A 32 9.35 -15.71 -20.20
N ARG A 33 8.59 -16.62 -19.62
CA ARG A 33 8.54 -18.02 -20.08
C ARG A 33 7.40 -18.29 -21.05
N CYS A 34 6.14 -18.04 -20.63
CA CYS A 34 4.96 -18.42 -21.44
C CYS A 34 4.39 -17.26 -22.24
N LYS A 35 4.88 -16.04 -22.03
CA LYS A 35 4.45 -14.82 -22.73
C LYS A 35 3.01 -14.39 -22.41
N ALA A 36 2.40 -14.97 -21.38
CA ALA A 36 1.08 -14.55 -20.92
C ALA A 36 1.19 -13.17 -20.26
N ARG A 37 0.17 -12.32 -20.46
CA ARG A 37 0.07 -11.04 -19.76
C ARG A 37 -0.16 -11.29 -18.28
N MET A 38 0.60 -10.61 -17.44
CA MET A 38 0.50 -10.74 -15.99
C MET A 38 -0.23 -9.54 -15.41
N ARG A 39 -1.38 -9.78 -14.79
CA ARG A 39 -2.12 -8.73 -14.10
C ARG A 39 -1.52 -8.53 -12.73
N ILE A 40 -1.05 -7.32 -12.48
CA ILE A 40 -0.48 -6.95 -11.19
C ILE A 40 -1.55 -6.20 -10.41
N ASP A 41 -1.89 -6.71 -9.24
CA ASP A 41 -2.84 -6.04 -8.37
C ASP A 41 -2.14 -4.87 -7.69
N VAL A 42 -2.53 -3.66 -8.06
CA VAL A 42 -1.99 -2.42 -7.50
C VAL A 42 -2.97 -1.75 -6.54
N ARG A 43 -4.09 -2.41 -6.24
CA ARG A 43 -5.02 -1.88 -5.24
C ARG A 43 -4.36 -1.84 -3.87
N PRO A 44 -4.90 -1.02 -2.94
CA PRO A 44 -4.38 -1.02 -1.57
C PRO A 44 -4.36 -2.43 -1.00
N ALA A 45 -3.22 -2.84 -0.46
CA ALA A 45 -3.06 -4.17 0.13
C ALA A 45 -3.84 -4.27 1.43
N VAL A 46 -4.50 -5.40 1.66
CA VAL A 46 -5.20 -5.63 2.93
C VAL A 46 -4.19 -6.17 3.94
N VAL A 47 -4.02 -5.45 5.05
CA VAL A 47 -3.12 -5.82 6.13
C VAL A 47 -3.94 -6.16 7.37
N THR A 48 -3.54 -7.20 8.08
CA THR A 48 -4.17 -7.63 9.33
C THR A 48 -3.15 -7.60 10.46
N ASP A 49 -3.60 -7.77 11.70
CA ASP A 49 -2.70 -7.92 12.84
C ASP A 49 -1.71 -9.06 12.61
N ALA A 50 -2.16 -10.16 11.99
CA ALA A 50 -1.33 -11.32 11.71
C ALA A 50 -0.32 -11.07 10.59
N THR A 51 -0.62 -10.23 9.60
CA THR A 51 0.24 -9.99 8.44
C THR A 51 1.05 -8.71 8.54
N TYR A 52 0.83 -7.90 9.57
CA TYR A 52 1.50 -6.60 9.72
C TYR A 52 3.02 -6.71 9.61
N GLU A 53 3.62 -7.66 10.30
CA GLU A 53 5.08 -7.80 10.28
C GLU A 53 5.59 -8.11 8.87
N ALA A 54 5.00 -9.10 8.20
CA ALA A 54 5.42 -9.48 6.86
C ALA A 54 5.16 -8.39 5.82
N GLU A 55 3.99 -7.75 5.89
CA GLU A 55 3.57 -6.80 4.86
C GLU A 55 4.10 -5.38 5.07
N VAL A 56 4.35 -4.99 6.31
CA VAL A 56 4.74 -3.62 6.65
C VAL A 56 6.18 -3.56 7.15
N VAL A 57 6.51 -4.31 8.19
CA VAL A 57 7.85 -4.26 8.80
C VAL A 57 8.91 -4.72 7.81
N HIS A 58 8.66 -5.80 7.09
CA HIS A 58 9.60 -6.36 6.11
C HIS A 58 9.45 -5.80 4.70
N SER A 59 8.63 -4.76 4.53
CA SER A 59 8.51 -4.09 3.24
C SER A 59 9.82 -3.41 2.87
N THR A 60 10.26 -3.63 1.62
CA THR A 60 11.48 -3.01 1.09
C THR A 60 11.29 -1.54 0.73
N ILE A 61 10.03 -1.09 0.64
CA ILE A 61 9.68 0.30 0.35
C ILE A 61 8.79 0.83 1.47
N PRO A 62 8.68 2.17 1.60
CA PRO A 62 7.79 2.76 2.59
C PRO A 62 6.34 2.33 2.41
N VAL A 63 5.56 2.38 3.48
CA VAL A 63 4.15 1.99 3.47
C VAL A 63 3.28 3.14 3.95
N LEU A 64 2.22 3.42 3.21
CA LEU A 64 1.12 4.27 3.64
C LEU A 64 0.00 3.35 4.12
N LEU A 65 -0.24 3.32 5.42
CA LEU A 65 -1.24 2.43 6.02
C LEU A 65 -2.46 3.22 6.45
N ASP A 66 -3.61 2.90 5.84
CA ASP A 66 -4.91 3.49 6.17
C ASP A 66 -5.61 2.63 7.24
N LEU A 67 -5.80 3.21 8.43
CA LEU A 67 -6.59 2.59 9.49
C LEU A 67 -8.04 3.09 9.34
N TRP A 68 -8.94 2.15 9.06
CA TRP A 68 -10.32 2.46 8.67
C TRP A 68 -11.30 1.47 9.28
N ALA A 69 -12.59 1.74 9.14
CA ALA A 69 -13.66 0.81 9.50
C ALA A 69 -14.83 0.93 8.51
N PRO A 70 -15.60 -0.14 8.29
CA PRO A 70 -16.71 -0.13 7.31
C PRO A 70 -17.80 0.89 7.60
N TRP A 71 -18.02 1.22 8.88
CA TRP A 71 -19.06 2.17 9.30
C TRP A 71 -18.61 3.63 9.19
N CYS A 72 -17.37 3.88 8.88
CA CYS A 72 -16.78 5.22 8.88
C CYS A 72 -17.02 5.93 7.55
N GLY A 73 -17.87 6.95 7.54
CA GLY A 73 -18.17 7.74 6.35
C GLY A 73 -16.95 8.44 5.75
N PRO A 74 -16.16 9.17 6.56
CA PRO A 74 -14.93 9.81 6.06
C PRO A 74 -13.92 8.82 5.48
N CYS A 75 -13.83 7.61 6.03
CA CYS A 75 -12.96 6.56 5.48
C CYS A 75 -13.37 6.19 4.06
N ARG A 76 -14.68 6.11 3.80
CA ARG A 76 -15.20 5.81 2.45
C ARG A 76 -14.91 6.92 1.46
N MET A 77 -14.90 8.17 1.92
CA MET A 77 -14.53 9.31 1.07
C MET A 77 -13.06 9.25 0.66
N LEU A 78 -12.21 8.74 1.53
CA LEU A 78 -10.78 8.63 1.30
C LEU A 78 -10.43 7.44 0.40
N ALA A 79 -11.24 6.39 0.37
CA ALA A 79 -10.95 5.15 -0.34
C ALA A 79 -10.60 5.36 -1.82
N PRO A 80 -11.34 6.13 -2.62
CA PRO A 80 -10.97 6.35 -4.03
C PRO A 80 -9.62 7.04 -4.20
N VAL A 81 -9.29 7.96 -3.31
CA VAL A 81 -7.99 8.65 -3.33
C VAL A 81 -6.87 7.65 -3.09
N LEU A 82 -7.04 6.76 -2.12
CA LEU A 82 -6.04 5.74 -1.82
C LEU A 82 -5.87 4.73 -2.94
N GLU A 83 -6.95 4.39 -3.65
CA GLU A 83 -6.88 3.52 -4.81
C GLU A 83 -6.05 4.17 -5.93
N ASP A 84 -6.26 5.46 -6.18
CA ASP A 84 -5.48 6.21 -7.16
C ASP A 84 -4.00 6.30 -6.75
N LEU A 85 -3.74 6.59 -5.49
CA LEU A 85 -2.37 6.67 -4.96
C LEU A 85 -1.66 5.31 -5.04
N ALA A 86 -2.38 4.22 -4.80
CA ALA A 86 -1.81 2.88 -4.91
C ALA A 86 -1.26 2.62 -6.32
N ARG A 87 -1.97 3.10 -7.36
CA ARG A 87 -1.50 2.99 -8.74
C ARG A 87 -0.34 3.92 -9.02
N GLU A 88 -0.49 5.19 -8.65
CA GLU A 88 0.49 6.23 -8.98
C GLU A 88 1.82 6.04 -8.27
N TRP A 89 1.81 5.50 -7.06
CA TRP A 89 3.01 5.30 -6.25
C TRP A 89 3.52 3.87 -6.25
N ALA A 90 2.95 2.98 -7.09
CA ALA A 90 3.38 1.60 -7.18
C ALA A 90 4.89 1.52 -7.41
N GLY A 91 5.58 0.72 -6.60
CA GLY A 91 7.03 0.58 -6.64
C GLY A 91 7.82 1.58 -5.81
N ARG A 92 7.21 2.68 -5.40
CA ARG A 92 7.88 3.71 -4.57
C ARG A 92 7.33 3.74 -3.15
N VAL A 93 6.01 3.64 -3.01
CA VAL A 93 5.33 3.54 -1.72
C VAL A 93 4.23 2.51 -1.86
N ARG A 94 4.15 1.60 -0.91
CA ARG A 94 3.07 0.62 -0.86
C ARG A 94 1.90 1.24 -0.11
N VAL A 95 0.73 1.27 -0.75
CA VAL A 95 -0.49 1.70 -0.09
C VAL A 95 -1.19 0.46 0.46
N ALA A 96 -1.55 0.50 1.73
CA ALA A 96 -2.20 -0.60 2.43
C ALA A 96 -3.33 -0.09 3.30
N LYS A 97 -4.24 -0.96 3.69
CA LYS A 97 -5.35 -0.64 4.57
C LYS A 97 -5.55 -1.71 5.63
N LEU A 98 -5.96 -1.28 6.80
CA LEU A 98 -6.20 -2.17 7.95
C LEU A 98 -7.53 -1.81 8.58
N ASN A 99 -8.44 -2.79 8.64
CA ASN A 99 -9.73 -2.63 9.29
C ASN A 99 -9.55 -2.73 10.81
N VAL A 100 -9.76 -1.62 11.53
CA VAL A 100 -9.49 -1.57 12.96
C VAL A 100 -10.48 -2.40 13.79
N ASP A 101 -11.68 -2.64 13.28
CA ASP A 101 -12.66 -3.47 13.99
C ASP A 101 -12.21 -4.93 14.08
N GLU A 102 -11.59 -5.42 13.02
CA GLU A 102 -11.08 -6.79 12.95
C GLU A 102 -9.64 -6.91 13.46
N ASN A 103 -8.92 -5.79 13.55
CA ASN A 103 -7.49 -5.78 13.83
C ASN A 103 -7.13 -4.72 14.88
N PRO A 104 -7.62 -4.90 16.13
CA PRO A 104 -7.43 -3.88 17.17
C PRO A 104 -5.99 -3.80 17.69
N VAL A 105 -5.19 -4.83 17.53
CA VAL A 105 -3.82 -4.88 18.07
C VAL A 105 -2.94 -3.81 17.43
N THR A 106 -2.93 -3.74 16.10
CA THR A 106 -2.12 -2.75 15.38
C THR A 106 -2.58 -1.32 15.69
N ALA A 107 -3.89 -1.08 15.71
CA ALA A 107 -4.43 0.24 16.04
C ALA A 107 -4.01 0.67 17.45
N SER A 108 -4.10 -0.24 18.41
CA SER A 108 -3.69 0.01 19.79
C SER A 108 -2.19 0.27 19.90
N ARG A 109 -1.38 -0.48 19.15
CA ARG A 109 0.08 -0.34 19.13
C ARG A 109 0.51 1.07 18.76
N PHE A 110 -0.17 1.69 17.81
CA PHE A 110 0.13 3.06 17.37
C PHE A 110 -0.69 4.12 18.12
N GLY A 111 -1.50 3.72 19.07
CA GLY A 111 -2.33 4.64 19.84
C GLY A 111 -3.34 5.38 18.98
N VAL A 112 -3.87 4.76 17.94
CA VAL A 112 -4.85 5.35 17.04
C VAL A 112 -6.21 5.41 17.74
N ARG A 113 -6.75 6.63 17.90
CA ARG A 113 -8.01 6.86 18.59
C ARG A 113 -9.14 7.33 17.68
N SER A 114 -8.80 7.78 16.49
CA SER A 114 -9.77 8.26 15.51
C SER A 114 -9.45 7.69 14.14
N ILE A 115 -10.48 7.56 13.32
CA ILE A 115 -10.33 7.07 11.95
C ILE A 115 -11.03 8.03 10.98
N PRO A 116 -10.55 8.15 9.74
CA PRO A 116 -9.35 7.50 9.22
C PRO A 116 -8.07 8.08 9.81
N THR A 117 -7.06 7.24 9.98
CA THR A 117 -5.71 7.70 10.29
C THR A 117 -4.77 7.06 9.29
N LEU A 118 -3.96 7.89 8.64
CA LEU A 118 -2.93 7.41 7.72
C LEU A 118 -1.60 7.41 8.44
N LEU A 119 -0.97 6.24 8.52
CA LEU A 119 0.37 6.10 9.07
C LEU A 119 1.37 5.99 7.92
N LEU A 120 2.40 6.80 7.96
CA LEU A 120 3.47 6.78 6.98
C LEU A 120 4.67 6.08 7.64
N LEU A 121 4.97 4.88 7.15
CA LEU A 121 5.85 3.93 7.83
C LEU A 121 7.07 3.57 6.97
N LYS A 122 8.22 3.43 7.62
CA LYS A 122 9.43 2.85 7.02
C LYS A 122 9.95 1.75 7.94
N GLY A 123 10.02 0.53 7.41
CA GLY A 123 10.45 -0.61 8.22
C GLY A 123 9.57 -0.85 9.44
N GLY A 124 8.30 -0.50 9.35
CA GLY A 124 7.34 -0.62 10.44
C GLY A 124 7.38 0.53 11.45
N ARG A 125 8.25 1.51 11.25
CA ARG A 125 8.37 2.68 12.14
C ARG A 125 7.53 3.84 11.63
N GLU A 126 6.78 4.46 12.52
CA GLU A 126 5.98 5.63 12.19
C GLU A 126 6.88 6.83 11.93
N MET A 127 6.89 7.30 10.68
CA MET A 127 7.65 8.48 10.27
C MET A 127 6.78 9.73 10.26
N ASP A 128 5.47 9.56 10.02
CA ASP A 128 4.53 10.66 9.97
C ASP A 128 3.11 10.09 10.14
N ARG A 129 2.15 10.98 10.41
CA ARG A 129 0.77 10.58 10.66
C ARG A 129 -0.18 11.66 10.19
N ILE A 130 -1.27 11.27 9.53
CA ILE A 130 -2.35 12.16 9.14
C ILE A 130 -3.63 11.66 9.77
N ALA A 131 -4.21 12.43 10.68
CA ALA A 131 -5.50 12.11 11.30
C ALA A 131 -6.61 12.81 10.54
N GLY A 132 -7.61 12.05 10.11
CA GLY A 132 -8.77 12.59 9.39
C GLY A 132 -8.53 12.70 7.88
N VAL A 133 -9.52 13.29 7.18
CA VAL A 133 -9.47 13.48 5.74
C VAL A 133 -8.79 14.80 5.42
N VAL A 134 -7.78 14.74 4.57
CA VAL A 134 -7.06 15.93 4.08
C VAL A 134 -7.10 15.91 2.55
N PRO A 135 -6.83 17.05 1.89
CA PRO A 135 -6.74 17.05 0.43
C PRO A 135 -5.66 16.11 -0.09
N ARG A 136 -5.92 15.50 -1.23
CA ARG A 136 -4.99 14.58 -1.88
C ARG A 136 -3.57 15.13 -1.97
N ARG A 137 -3.44 16.42 -2.32
CA ARG A 137 -2.14 17.09 -2.43
C ARG A 137 -1.32 17.01 -1.14
N GLU A 138 -1.99 17.10 0.00
CA GLU A 138 -1.31 16.98 1.30
C GLU A 138 -0.73 15.60 1.50
N ILE A 139 -1.48 14.57 1.12
CA ILE A 139 -0.99 13.18 1.20
C ILE A 139 0.19 13.00 0.26
N GLU A 140 0.08 13.45 -0.98
CA GLU A 140 1.15 13.34 -1.99
C GLU A 140 2.43 14.02 -1.51
N ARG A 141 2.31 15.19 -0.92
CA ARG A 141 3.47 15.92 -0.40
C ARG A 141 4.20 15.13 0.69
N ARG A 142 3.45 14.49 1.56
CA ARG A 142 4.04 13.67 2.62
C ARG A 142 4.63 12.37 2.09
N LEU A 143 4.02 11.80 1.05
CA LEU A 143 4.56 10.62 0.38
C LEU A 143 5.90 10.93 -0.30
N GLU A 144 6.05 12.10 -0.88
CA GLU A 144 7.31 12.52 -1.48
C GLU A 144 8.44 12.54 -0.45
N ARG A 145 8.17 13.06 0.73
CA ARG A 145 9.15 13.04 1.83
C ARG A 145 9.46 11.63 2.29
N LEU A 146 8.42 10.80 2.39
CA LEU A 146 8.57 9.42 2.85
C LEU A 146 9.42 8.61 1.88
N ALA A 147 9.28 8.86 0.58
CA ALA A 147 9.98 8.12 -0.47
C ALA A 147 11.44 8.54 -0.66
N GLU A 148 11.86 9.64 -0.03
CA GLU A 148 13.26 10.10 -0.09
C GLU A 148 14.26 9.10 0.50
#